data_a7f12afca850859517c82e169872b56b
#
_entry.id   a7f12afca850859517c82e169872b56b
#
_cell.length_a   1.000
_cell.length_b   1.000
_cell.length_c   1.000
_cell.angle_alpha   90.00
_cell.angle_beta   90.00
_cell.angle_gamma   90.00
#
_symmetry.space_group_name_H-M   'P 1'
#
loop_
_entity.id
_entity.type
_entity.pdbx_description
1 polymer ?
#
loop_
_entity_poly.entity_id
_entity_poly.type
_entity_poly.pdbx_seq_one_letter_code
_entity_poly.pdbx_strand_id
1 'polypeptide(L)'
;RQVLAFVQAHPGESGIVYCASRRKVEELARSLAAAGVRALPYHAGLEKSVRDANQDAFQQEDGVVMTATVAFGMGIDKPDVRFVCHADLPANVEAYYQEIGRAGRDGLPADTLTLYGLGDMQLRRLQIEQGDSSDERKRIERQRLGALLSLAEAPRCRRQT
;
A
#
# COMPACT_ATOMS: atom_id res chain seq x y z
N ARG A 1 14.89 0.53 -1.67
CA ARG A 1 15.55 0.59 -2.99
C ARG A 1 14.57 0.27 -4.12
N GLN A 2 13.87 -0.87 -4.04
CA GLN A 2 12.90 -1.28 -5.07
C GLN A 2 11.69 -0.34 -5.17
N VAL A 3 11.16 0.16 -4.05
CA VAL A 3 10.08 1.16 -4.04
C VAL A 3 10.50 2.44 -4.76
N LEU A 4 11.70 2.94 -4.45
CA LEU A 4 12.23 4.15 -5.10
C LEU A 4 12.35 3.97 -6.61
N ALA A 5 12.91 2.83 -7.07
CA ALA A 5 13.03 2.53 -8.49
C ALA A 5 11.67 2.47 -9.19
N PHE A 6 10.67 1.85 -8.54
CA PHE A 6 9.32 1.77 -9.08
C PHE A 6 8.66 3.15 -9.19
N VAL A 7 8.77 3.97 -8.15
CA VAL A 7 8.23 5.34 -8.16
C VAL A 7 8.92 6.21 -9.22
N GLN A 8 10.25 6.10 -9.34
CA GLN A 8 11.02 6.84 -10.33
C GLN A 8 10.72 6.44 -11.78
N ALA A 9 10.19 5.24 -12.00
CA ALA A 9 9.70 4.83 -13.31
C ALA A 9 8.38 5.51 -13.71
N HIS A 10 7.74 6.25 -12.79
CA HIS A 10 6.49 6.99 -12.99
C HIS A 10 6.68 8.50 -12.72
N PRO A 11 7.59 9.18 -13.42
CA PRO A 11 7.91 10.58 -13.15
C PRO A 11 6.70 11.49 -13.39
N GLY A 12 6.42 12.37 -12.42
CA GLY A 12 5.31 13.33 -12.51
C GLY A 12 3.91 12.70 -12.41
N GLU A 13 3.81 11.42 -12.09
CA GLU A 13 2.55 10.70 -11.96
C GLU A 13 2.16 10.53 -10.48
N SER A 14 0.85 10.58 -10.22
CA SER A 14 0.30 10.36 -8.88
C SER A 14 0.24 8.87 -8.55
N GLY A 15 0.58 8.53 -7.33
CA GLY A 15 0.56 7.14 -6.86
C GLY A 15 0.46 7.02 -5.35
N ILE A 16 0.24 5.79 -4.90
CA ILE A 16 0.11 5.45 -3.49
C ILE A 16 1.11 4.34 -3.15
N VAL A 17 1.86 4.51 -2.06
CA VAL A 17 2.74 3.49 -1.50
C VAL A 17 2.21 3.09 -0.12
N TYR A 18 1.68 1.89 -0.01
CA TYR A 18 1.17 1.35 1.26
C TYR A 18 2.27 0.71 2.09
N CYS A 19 2.30 1.03 3.38
CA CYS A 19 3.24 0.52 4.36
C CYS A 19 2.51 -0.07 5.58
N ALA A 20 3.13 -1.02 6.26
CA ALA A 20 2.55 -1.67 7.43
C ALA A 20 2.64 -0.83 8.71
N SER A 21 3.60 0.08 8.83
CA SER A 21 3.82 0.88 10.02
C SER A 21 3.91 2.38 9.73
N ARG A 22 3.53 3.18 10.73
CA ARG A 22 3.64 4.65 10.70
C ARG A 22 5.08 5.11 10.49
N ARG A 23 6.02 4.47 11.16
CA ARG A 23 7.45 4.74 11.02
C ARG A 23 7.93 4.57 9.58
N LYS A 24 7.56 3.46 8.95
CA LYS A 24 7.96 3.18 7.57
C LYS A 24 7.33 4.16 6.58
N VAL A 25 6.08 4.60 6.84
CA VAL A 25 5.43 5.66 6.06
C VAL A 25 6.27 6.93 6.05
N GLU A 26 6.71 7.38 7.22
CA GLU A 26 7.51 8.60 7.35
C GLU A 26 8.92 8.45 6.77
N GLU A 27 9.56 7.31 6.99
CA GLU A 27 10.89 7.01 6.44
C GLU A 27 10.87 6.99 4.91
N LEU A 28 9.87 6.34 4.30
CA LEU A 28 9.72 6.31 2.85
C LEU A 28 9.38 7.67 2.27
N ALA A 29 8.50 8.44 2.90
CA ALA A 29 8.18 9.79 2.46
C ALA A 29 9.44 10.67 2.41
N ARG A 30 10.27 10.61 3.45
CA ARG A 30 11.55 11.33 3.50
C ARG A 30 12.53 10.85 2.43
N SER A 31 12.66 9.55 2.25
CA SER A 31 13.56 8.97 1.24
C SER A 31 13.16 9.34 -0.18
N LEU A 32 11.88 9.31 -0.48
CA LEU A 32 11.34 9.70 -1.79
C LEU A 32 11.51 11.22 -2.02
N ALA A 33 11.23 12.03 -1.00
CA ALA A 33 11.40 13.48 -1.09
C ALA A 33 12.88 13.85 -1.31
N ALA A 34 13.82 13.17 -0.64
CA ALA A 34 15.26 13.35 -0.85
C ALA A 34 15.70 12.98 -2.28
N ALA A 35 14.97 12.11 -2.96
CA ALA A 35 15.21 11.74 -4.35
C ALA A 35 14.45 12.63 -5.37
N GLY A 36 13.86 13.72 -4.91
CA GLY A 36 13.15 14.69 -5.77
C GLY A 36 11.69 14.35 -6.05
N VAL A 37 11.11 13.34 -5.40
CA VAL A 37 9.69 12.98 -5.52
C VAL A 37 8.87 13.80 -4.53
N ARG A 38 7.73 14.35 -5.00
CA ARG A 38 6.79 15.00 -4.10
C ARG A 38 6.00 13.94 -3.32
N ALA A 39 6.60 13.46 -2.24
CA ALA A 39 6.03 12.42 -1.38
C ALA A 39 5.49 13.02 -0.08
N LEU A 40 4.28 12.63 0.28
CA LEU A 40 3.59 13.08 1.49
C LEU A 40 3.16 11.87 2.33
N PRO A 41 3.39 11.89 3.66
CA PRO A 41 2.96 10.81 4.54
C PRO A 41 1.49 10.93 4.92
N TYR A 42 0.85 9.79 5.18
CA TYR A 42 -0.50 9.74 5.72
C TYR A 42 -0.66 8.55 6.68
N HIS A 43 -0.90 8.81 7.94
CA HIS A 43 -1.26 7.81 8.93
C HIS A 43 -2.03 8.43 10.10
N ALA A 44 -2.69 7.61 10.91
CA ALA A 44 -3.56 8.06 11.99
C ALA A 44 -2.83 8.81 13.14
N GLY A 45 -1.52 8.66 13.24
CA GLY A 45 -0.69 9.35 14.23
C GLY A 45 -0.34 10.79 13.88
N LEU A 46 -0.56 11.23 12.63
CA LEU A 46 -0.39 12.62 12.23
C LEU A 46 -1.52 13.50 12.76
N GLU A 47 -1.24 14.77 13.02
CA GLU A 47 -2.28 15.75 13.35
C GLU A 47 -3.32 15.83 12.23
N LYS A 48 -4.56 16.06 12.59
CA LYS A 48 -5.68 16.13 11.65
C LYS A 48 -5.43 17.17 10.55
N SER A 49 -4.92 18.35 10.91
CA SER A 49 -4.60 19.41 9.97
C SER A 49 -3.57 18.97 8.93
N VAL A 50 -2.55 18.20 9.32
CA VAL A 50 -1.52 17.66 8.43
C VAL A 50 -2.12 16.60 7.51
N ARG A 51 -2.91 15.68 8.05
CA ARG A 51 -3.60 14.67 7.24
C ARG A 51 -4.52 15.29 6.19
N ASP A 52 -5.32 16.25 6.59
CA ASP A 52 -6.26 16.93 5.69
C ASP A 52 -5.49 17.69 4.59
N ALA A 53 -4.43 18.41 4.93
CA ALA A 53 -3.61 19.13 3.96
C ALA A 53 -2.91 18.17 2.98
N ASN A 54 -2.37 17.05 3.45
CA ASN A 54 -1.73 16.06 2.59
C ASN A 54 -2.74 15.35 1.68
N GLN A 55 -3.92 15.04 2.19
CA GLN A 55 -5.01 14.47 1.40
C GLN A 55 -5.49 15.43 0.32
N ASP A 56 -5.67 16.70 0.65
CA ASP A 56 -6.08 17.73 -0.31
C ASP A 56 -5.03 17.93 -1.41
N ALA A 57 -3.74 17.97 -1.04
CA ALA A 57 -2.64 18.03 -2.00
C ALA A 57 -2.64 16.84 -2.96
N PHE A 58 -2.86 15.64 -2.45
CA PHE A 58 -2.96 14.44 -3.28
C PHE A 58 -4.15 14.49 -4.24
N GLN A 59 -5.32 14.97 -3.77
CA GLN A 59 -6.53 15.10 -4.58
C GLN A 59 -6.41 16.14 -5.69
N GLN A 60 -5.78 17.27 -5.41
CA GLN A 60 -5.82 18.45 -6.26
C GLN A 60 -4.56 18.67 -7.10
N GLU A 61 -3.41 18.15 -6.66
CA GLU A 61 -2.14 18.31 -7.36
C GLU A 61 -1.81 17.08 -8.19
N ASP A 62 -1.13 17.29 -9.32
CA ASP A 62 -0.57 16.20 -10.11
C ASP A 62 0.81 15.80 -9.56
N GLY A 63 1.16 14.53 -9.73
CA GLY A 63 2.49 14.03 -9.40
C GLY A 63 2.78 13.89 -7.91
N VAL A 64 1.77 13.87 -7.06
CA VAL A 64 1.94 13.59 -5.62
C VAL A 64 1.93 12.09 -5.37
N VAL A 65 2.95 11.62 -4.64
CA VAL A 65 3.03 10.24 -4.16
C VAL A 65 2.69 10.21 -2.67
N MET A 66 1.64 9.51 -2.33
CA MET A 66 1.23 9.32 -0.94
C MET A 66 1.86 8.06 -0.36
N THR A 67 2.64 8.19 0.71
CA THR A 67 3.04 7.03 1.52
C THR A 67 2.07 6.89 2.66
N ALA A 68 1.45 5.72 2.82
CA ALA A 68 0.32 5.60 3.74
C ALA A 68 0.20 4.23 4.39
N THR A 69 -0.44 4.20 5.56
CA THR A 69 -1.02 2.99 6.13
C THR A 69 -2.42 2.75 5.55
N VAL A 70 -3.06 1.65 5.91
CA VAL A 70 -4.43 1.29 5.48
C VAL A 70 -5.51 2.33 5.87
N ALA A 71 -5.19 3.25 6.78
CA ALA A 71 -6.09 4.36 7.14
C ALA A 71 -6.34 5.34 5.98
N PHE A 72 -5.45 5.36 4.99
CA PHE A 72 -5.60 6.20 3.82
C PHE A 72 -6.49 5.51 2.78
N GLY A 73 -7.41 6.26 2.26
CA GLY A 73 -8.18 5.84 1.11
C GLY A 73 -9.69 5.84 1.28
N MET A 74 -10.23 5.95 2.48
CA MET A 74 -11.67 6.18 2.65
C MET A 74 -12.02 7.59 2.17
N GLY A 75 -12.89 7.67 1.15
CA GLY A 75 -13.31 8.94 0.56
C GLY A 75 -12.37 9.55 -0.47
N ILE A 76 -11.30 8.85 -0.88
CA ILE A 76 -10.43 9.30 -1.96
C ILE A 76 -10.98 8.86 -3.29
N ASP A 77 -11.26 9.84 -4.13
CA ASP A 77 -11.77 9.66 -5.49
C ASP A 77 -10.89 10.45 -6.49
N LYS A 78 -9.63 10.03 -6.61
CA LYS A 78 -8.69 10.57 -7.59
C LYS A 78 -8.65 9.61 -8.79
N PRO A 79 -9.17 10.01 -9.97
CA PRO A 79 -9.32 9.09 -11.10
C PRO A 79 -7.99 8.73 -11.77
N ASP A 80 -6.98 9.58 -11.68
CA ASP A 80 -5.71 9.49 -12.39
C ASP A 80 -4.55 8.96 -11.55
N VAL A 81 -4.82 8.11 -10.58
CA VAL A 81 -3.78 7.36 -9.86
C VAL A 81 -3.12 6.37 -10.81
N ARG A 82 -1.82 6.56 -11.09
CA ARG A 82 -1.09 5.77 -12.08
C ARG A 82 -0.41 4.54 -11.52
N PHE A 83 -0.18 4.49 -10.20
CA PHE A 83 0.38 3.31 -9.58
C PHE A 83 -0.04 3.14 -8.13
N VAL A 84 -0.06 1.89 -7.70
CA VAL A 84 -0.18 1.49 -6.29
C VAL A 84 0.94 0.50 -5.98
N CYS A 85 1.76 0.83 -4.99
CA CYS A 85 2.84 -0.01 -4.52
C CYS A 85 2.57 -0.46 -3.08
N HIS A 86 2.69 -1.76 -2.83
CA HIS A 86 2.72 -2.29 -1.48
C HIS A 86 4.17 -2.52 -1.06
N ALA A 87 4.71 -1.66 -0.21
CA ALA A 87 6.05 -1.81 0.36
C ALA A 87 6.12 -2.93 1.40
N ASP A 88 4.97 -3.31 1.93
CA ASP A 88 4.75 -4.45 2.82
C ASP A 88 3.54 -5.23 2.35
N LEU A 89 3.47 -6.51 2.76
CA LEU A 89 2.35 -7.37 2.42
C LEU A 89 1.03 -6.79 2.95
N PRO A 90 -0.02 -6.67 2.12
CA PRO A 90 -1.34 -6.23 2.58
C PRO A 90 -1.94 -7.22 3.60
N ALA A 91 -2.99 -6.81 4.30
CA ALA A 91 -3.58 -7.59 5.38
C ALA A 91 -4.19 -8.91 4.91
N ASN A 92 -4.88 -8.87 3.76
CA ASN A 92 -5.56 -10.00 3.14
C ASN A 92 -5.86 -9.69 1.67
N VAL A 93 -6.48 -10.65 0.96
CA VAL A 93 -6.82 -10.51 -0.46
C VAL A 93 -7.82 -9.37 -0.70
N GLU A 94 -8.81 -9.21 0.17
CA GLU A 94 -9.83 -8.18 0.08
C GLU A 94 -9.21 -6.78 0.20
N ALA A 95 -8.33 -6.58 1.18
CA ALA A 95 -7.59 -5.33 1.34
C ALA A 95 -6.71 -5.04 0.11
N TYR A 96 -6.02 -6.06 -0.39
CA TYR A 96 -5.23 -5.94 -1.61
C TYR A 96 -6.05 -5.43 -2.79
N TYR A 97 -7.20 -6.04 -3.07
CA TYR A 97 -8.07 -5.62 -4.17
C TYR A 97 -8.65 -4.22 -3.98
N GLN A 98 -9.04 -3.86 -2.77
CA GLN A 98 -9.51 -2.50 -2.46
C GLN A 98 -8.41 -1.46 -2.69
N GLU A 99 -7.18 -1.77 -2.30
CA GLU A 99 -6.05 -0.86 -2.40
C GLU A 99 -5.59 -0.69 -3.85
N ILE A 100 -5.43 -1.77 -4.62
CA ILE A 100 -5.11 -1.65 -6.05
C ILE A 100 -6.26 -1.09 -6.89
N GLY A 101 -7.49 -1.25 -6.44
CA GLY A 101 -8.67 -0.69 -7.09
C GLY A 101 -8.74 0.83 -7.09
N ARG A 102 -7.81 1.50 -6.41
CA ARG A 102 -7.67 2.96 -6.46
C ARG A 102 -6.93 3.44 -7.71
N ALA A 103 -6.19 2.56 -8.37
CA ALA A 103 -5.43 2.88 -9.57
C ALA A 103 -6.29 2.80 -10.83
N GLY A 104 -6.07 3.73 -11.75
CA GLY A 104 -6.64 3.67 -13.09
C GLY A 104 -8.17 3.77 -13.16
N ARG A 105 -8.81 4.49 -12.26
CA ARG A 105 -10.27 4.67 -12.25
C ARG A 105 -10.81 5.45 -13.45
N ASP A 106 -9.93 6.17 -14.13
CA ASP A 106 -10.24 6.87 -15.39
C ASP A 106 -10.22 5.94 -16.62
N GLY A 107 -9.96 4.65 -16.43
CA GLY A 107 -9.85 3.67 -17.51
C GLY A 107 -8.50 3.64 -18.23
N LEU A 108 -7.57 4.52 -17.87
CA LEU A 108 -6.22 4.51 -18.43
C LEU A 108 -5.31 3.50 -17.70
N PRO A 109 -4.21 3.05 -18.36
CA PRO A 109 -3.29 2.10 -17.76
C PRO A 109 -2.72 2.57 -16.43
N ALA A 110 -2.60 1.65 -15.47
CA ALA A 110 -1.96 1.87 -14.18
C ALA A 110 -1.19 0.62 -13.77
N ASP A 111 -0.12 0.82 -13.01
CA ASP A 111 0.76 -0.25 -12.57
C ASP A 111 0.58 -0.56 -11.09
N THR A 112 0.74 -1.82 -10.73
CA THR A 112 0.74 -2.26 -9.33
C THR A 112 1.96 -3.11 -9.03
N LEU A 113 2.58 -2.88 -7.87
CA LEU A 113 3.71 -3.65 -7.39
C LEU A 113 3.49 -4.04 -5.93
N THR A 114 3.71 -5.29 -5.60
CA THR A 114 3.71 -5.77 -4.20
C THR A 114 5.07 -6.36 -3.88
N LEU A 115 5.70 -5.83 -2.83
CA LEU A 115 6.96 -6.33 -2.30
C LEU A 115 6.70 -7.12 -1.03
N TYR A 116 7.27 -8.30 -0.92
CA TYR A 116 7.24 -9.10 0.29
C TYR A 116 8.49 -9.98 0.39
N GLY A 117 8.88 -10.32 1.59
CA GLY A 117 10.01 -11.20 1.87
C GLY A 117 9.65 -12.33 2.82
N LEU A 118 10.53 -13.32 2.92
CA LEU A 118 10.37 -14.43 3.88
C LEU A 118 10.24 -13.94 5.33
N GLY A 119 10.94 -12.87 5.69
CA GLY A 119 10.86 -12.25 7.00
C GLY A 119 9.48 -11.67 7.30
N ASP A 120 8.84 -11.02 6.30
CA ASP A 120 7.49 -10.48 6.43
C ASP A 120 6.46 -11.58 6.65
N MET A 121 6.61 -12.69 5.95
CA MET A 121 5.76 -13.87 6.10
C MET A 121 5.90 -14.51 7.47
N GLN A 122 7.14 -14.67 7.95
CA GLN A 122 7.42 -15.23 9.28
C GLN A 122 6.87 -14.33 10.38
N LEU A 123 7.08 -13.03 10.30
CA LEU A 123 6.55 -12.06 11.25
C LEU A 123 5.01 -12.11 11.30
N ARG A 124 4.38 -12.19 10.15
CA ARG A 124 2.91 -12.27 10.06
C ARG A 124 2.37 -13.54 10.70
N ARG A 125 2.99 -14.68 10.44
CA ARG A 125 2.64 -15.96 11.07
C ARG A 125 2.80 -15.88 12.58
N LEU A 126 3.91 -15.32 13.05
CA LEU A 126 4.19 -15.16 14.47
C LEU A 126 3.13 -14.26 15.15
N GLN A 127 2.74 -13.16 14.52
CA GLN A 127 1.69 -12.27 15.01
C GLN A 127 0.34 -13.01 15.16
N ILE A 128 -0.01 -13.85 14.19
CA ILE A 128 -1.23 -14.67 14.26
C ILE A 128 -1.16 -15.66 15.43
N GLU A 129 -0.05 -16.35 15.61
CA GLU A 129 0.12 -17.36 16.66
C GLU A 129 0.15 -16.74 18.07
N GLN A 130 0.81 -15.60 18.23
CA GLN A 130 0.94 -14.91 19.52
C GLN A 130 -0.25 -14.04 19.90
N GLY A 131 -1.17 -13.78 18.97
CA GLY A 131 -2.37 -12.99 19.24
C GLY A 131 -3.33 -13.70 20.21
N ASP A 132 -4.08 -12.91 20.99
CA ASP A 132 -5.08 -13.39 21.96
C ASP A 132 -6.38 -13.89 21.33
N SER A 133 -6.37 -14.20 20.05
CA SER A 133 -7.54 -14.66 19.32
C SER A 133 -7.80 -16.15 19.56
N SER A 134 -9.07 -16.57 19.41
CA SER A 134 -9.44 -17.99 19.47
C SER A 134 -8.74 -18.81 18.37
N ASP A 135 -8.60 -20.11 18.61
CA ASP A 135 -7.97 -21.02 17.65
C ASP A 135 -8.67 -21.04 16.30
N GLU A 136 -9.98 -20.91 16.30
CA GLU A 136 -10.77 -20.80 15.05
C GLU A 136 -10.41 -19.53 14.28
N ARG A 137 -10.30 -18.40 14.97
CA ARG A 137 -9.90 -17.13 14.35
C ARG A 137 -8.47 -17.18 13.81
N LYS A 138 -7.55 -17.78 14.57
CA LYS A 138 -6.17 -18.02 14.09
C LYS A 138 -6.13 -18.89 12.84
N ARG A 139 -7.00 -19.90 12.76
CA ARG A 139 -7.12 -20.75 11.56
C ARG A 139 -7.59 -19.93 10.35
N ILE A 140 -8.58 -19.09 10.53
CA ILE A 140 -9.10 -18.20 9.47
C ILE A 140 -8.01 -17.24 9.00
N GLU A 141 -7.27 -16.62 9.93
CA GLU A 141 -6.18 -15.70 9.60
C GLU A 141 -5.05 -16.41 8.84
N ARG A 142 -4.71 -17.65 9.21
CA ARG A 142 -3.73 -18.47 8.47
C ARG A 142 -4.20 -18.78 7.06
N GLN A 143 -5.47 -19.11 6.88
CA GLN A 143 -6.06 -19.35 5.55
C GLN A 143 -6.02 -18.09 4.68
N ARG A 144 -6.35 -16.94 5.25
CA ARG A 144 -6.30 -15.64 4.57
C ARG A 144 -4.88 -15.27 4.13
N LEU A 145 -3.92 -15.50 5.00
CA LEU A 145 -2.50 -15.29 4.67
C LEU A 145 -2.06 -16.24 3.55
N GLY A 146 -2.42 -17.51 3.63
CA GLY A 146 -2.13 -18.51 2.59
C GLY A 146 -2.73 -18.14 1.23
N ALA A 147 -3.97 -17.66 1.20
CA ALA A 147 -4.64 -17.20 -0.01
C ALA A 147 -3.92 -15.98 -0.62
N LEU A 148 -3.52 -15.03 0.21
CA LEU A 148 -2.77 -13.85 -0.24
C LEU A 148 -1.42 -14.23 -0.84
N LEU A 149 -0.68 -15.14 -0.22
CA LEU A 149 0.61 -15.63 -0.73
C LEU A 149 0.44 -16.37 -2.05
N SER A 150 -0.57 -17.23 -2.16
CA SER A 150 -0.89 -17.93 -3.41
C SER A 150 -1.20 -16.95 -4.54
N LEU A 151 -1.93 -15.89 -4.24
CA LEU A 151 -2.21 -14.83 -5.20
C LEU A 151 -0.93 -14.07 -5.62
N ALA A 152 -0.06 -13.76 -4.66
CA ALA A 152 1.19 -13.05 -4.92
C ALA A 152 2.16 -13.88 -5.77
N GLU A 153 2.17 -15.18 -5.60
CA GLU A 153 3.04 -16.14 -6.31
C GLU A 153 2.42 -16.68 -7.60
N ALA A 154 1.16 -16.33 -7.89
CA ALA A 154 0.46 -16.84 -9.07
C ALA A 154 1.18 -16.43 -10.38
N PRO A 155 1.50 -17.40 -11.27
CA PRO A 155 2.16 -17.12 -12.54
C PRO A 155 1.20 -16.54 -13.60
N ARG A 156 -0.08 -16.42 -13.28
CA ARG A 156 -1.14 -15.92 -14.17
C ARG A 156 -1.61 -14.54 -13.76
N CYS A 157 -2.40 -13.92 -14.64
CA CYS A 157 -3.06 -12.66 -14.32
C CYS A 157 -3.87 -12.78 -13.01
N ARG A 158 -3.57 -11.92 -12.04
CA ARG A 158 -4.19 -11.97 -10.70
C ARG A 158 -5.71 -11.79 -10.69
N ARG A 159 -6.27 -11.14 -11.72
CA ARG A 159 -7.72 -11.02 -11.90
C ARG A 159 -8.39 -12.30 -12.38
N GLN A 160 -7.61 -13.26 -12.87
CA GLN A 160 -8.07 -14.56 -13.33
C GLN A 160 -7.81 -15.68 -12.32
N THR A 161 -7.22 -15.34 -11.21
CA THR A 161 -6.93 -16.26 -10.12
C THR A 161 -7.91 -16.10 -8.99
#